data_984166b2184d24e44008cae00c2d6446
#
_entry.id   984166b2184d24e44008cae00c2d6446
#
_cell.length_a   1.000
_cell.length_b   1.000
_cell.length_c   1.000
_cell.angle_alpha   90.00
_cell.angle_beta   90.00
_cell.angle_gamma   90.00
#
_symmetry.space_group_name_H-M   'P 1'
#
loop_
_entity.id
_entity.type
_entity.pdbx_description
1 polymer ?
#
loop_
_entity_poly.entity_id
_entity_poly.type
_entity_poly.pdbx_seq_one_letter_code
_entity_poly.pdbx_strand_id
1 'polypeptide(L)'
;VGLAALFIIHIIYAFWLTMQNRKARGSERYAVVDKPKTVEWASQNMLVLGLIVIVGLGLHLINFWAKMQLPELMHNMGMCADATALEFAANGVHHIENTFSNPVYVVLYLIWLAALWFHLTHGFWSSMQSLGWNNKVWINRWKCISNIYSTIVVVCFALVVVVFFAKSIM
;
A
#
# COMPACT_ATOMS: atom_id res chain seq x y z
N VAL A 1 2.35 12.03 12.25
CA VAL A 1 3.80 11.80 12.41
C VAL A 1 4.09 10.34 12.73
N GLY A 2 3.45 9.74 13.77
CA GLY A 2 3.77 8.36 14.21
C GLY A 2 3.58 7.29 13.14
N LEU A 3 2.47 7.31 12.40
CA LEU A 3 2.19 6.37 11.32
C LEU A 3 3.24 6.45 10.20
N ALA A 4 3.61 7.66 9.79
CA ALA A 4 4.64 7.87 8.77
C ALA A 4 6.00 7.30 9.22
N ALA A 5 6.38 7.49 10.48
CA ALA A 5 7.61 6.91 11.03
C ALA A 5 7.60 5.38 10.97
N LEU A 6 6.49 4.73 11.32
CA LEU A 6 6.35 3.28 11.23
C LEU A 6 6.46 2.77 9.80
N PHE A 7 5.87 3.47 8.81
CA PHE A 7 6.02 3.13 7.39
C PHE A 7 7.48 3.24 6.93
N ILE A 8 8.18 4.31 7.30
CA ILE A 8 9.60 4.51 6.94
C ILE A 8 10.46 3.39 7.54
N ILE A 9 10.27 3.07 8.82
CA ILE A 9 10.99 1.99 9.49
C ILE A 9 10.72 0.65 8.79
N HIS A 10 9.46 0.36 8.46
CA HIS A 10 9.09 -0.86 7.74
C HIS A 10 9.80 -0.96 6.38
N ILE A 11 9.81 0.11 5.60
CA ILE A 11 10.46 0.16 4.28
C ILE A 11 11.98 -0.07 4.42
N ILE A 12 12.65 0.68 5.31
CA ILE A 12 14.10 0.56 5.53
C ILE A 12 14.46 -0.85 5.96
N TYR A 13 13.71 -1.41 6.91
CA TYR A 13 13.97 -2.75 7.44
C TYR A 13 13.74 -3.84 6.39
N ALA A 14 12.70 -3.72 5.56
CA ALA A 14 12.43 -4.64 4.46
C ALA A 14 13.56 -4.66 3.42
N PHE A 15 14.08 -3.49 3.04
CA PHE A 15 15.24 -3.41 2.14
C PHE A 15 16.50 -3.99 2.77
N TRP A 16 16.77 -3.69 4.03
CA TRP A 16 17.94 -4.23 4.73
C TRP A 16 17.89 -5.76 4.79
N LEU A 17 16.78 -6.34 5.23
CA LEU A 17 16.62 -7.81 5.24
C LEU A 17 16.78 -8.41 3.85
N THR A 18 16.24 -7.76 2.81
CA THR A 18 16.40 -8.22 1.44
C THR A 18 17.86 -8.23 1.01
N MET A 19 18.63 -7.21 1.35
CA MET A 19 20.07 -7.15 1.05
C MET A 19 20.86 -8.22 1.81
N GLN A 20 20.55 -8.44 3.09
CA GLN A 20 21.16 -9.51 3.88
C GLN A 20 20.87 -10.89 3.27
N ASN A 21 19.63 -11.16 2.92
CA ASN A 21 19.22 -12.44 2.30
C ASN A 21 19.91 -12.67 0.95
N ARG A 22 20.05 -11.61 0.14
CA ARG A 22 20.79 -11.71 -1.13
C ARG A 22 22.27 -11.97 -0.92
N LYS A 23 22.89 -11.30 0.05
CA LYS A 23 24.29 -11.51 0.41
C LYS A 23 24.52 -12.92 0.96
N ALA A 24 23.65 -13.43 1.82
CA ALA A 24 23.73 -14.78 2.37
C ALA A 24 23.56 -15.87 1.30
N ARG A 25 22.75 -15.62 0.26
CA ARG A 25 22.55 -16.54 -0.86
C ARG A 25 23.78 -16.65 -1.77
N GLY A 26 24.60 -15.59 -1.84
CA GLY A 26 25.77 -15.52 -2.73
C GLY A 26 25.40 -15.34 -4.21
N SER A 27 26.41 -15.46 -5.08
CA SER A 27 26.29 -15.32 -6.55
C SER A 27 25.88 -16.60 -7.26
N GLU A 28 26.06 -17.74 -6.61
CA GLU A 28 25.77 -19.05 -7.22
C GLU A 28 24.25 -19.29 -7.26
N ARG A 29 23.76 -19.69 -8.45
CA ARG A 29 22.37 -20.11 -8.62
C ARG A 29 22.27 -21.61 -8.38
N TYR A 30 21.21 -22.03 -7.70
CA TYR A 30 20.92 -23.46 -7.58
C TYR A 30 20.68 -24.08 -8.95
N ALA A 31 21.31 -25.23 -9.21
CA ALA A 31 21.13 -25.99 -10.45
C ALA A 31 19.67 -26.49 -10.60
N VAL A 32 19.00 -26.76 -9.48
CA VAL A 32 17.60 -27.14 -9.41
C VAL A 32 16.86 -26.15 -8.51
N VAL A 33 15.87 -25.45 -9.06
CA VAL A 33 15.00 -24.55 -8.31
C VAL A 33 13.67 -25.26 -8.12
N ASP A 34 13.56 -26.06 -7.06
CA ASP A 34 12.29 -26.62 -6.63
C ASP A 34 11.68 -25.72 -5.54
N LYS A 35 10.53 -25.12 -5.87
CA LYS A 35 9.80 -24.29 -4.92
C LYS A 35 8.77 -25.16 -4.21
N PRO A 36 8.80 -25.24 -2.87
CA PRO A 36 7.79 -25.97 -2.13
C PRO A 36 6.37 -25.51 -2.52
N LYS A 37 5.49 -26.43 -2.85
CA LYS A 37 4.08 -26.15 -3.23
C LYS A 37 3.28 -25.42 -2.12
N THR A 38 3.78 -25.49 -0.89
CA THR A 38 3.18 -24.86 0.29
C THR A 38 3.50 -23.36 0.43
N VAL A 39 4.45 -22.84 -0.36
CA VAL A 39 4.84 -21.42 -0.29
C VAL A 39 3.90 -20.56 -1.14
N GLU A 40 3.22 -19.62 -0.48
CA GLU A 40 2.28 -18.71 -1.14
C GLU A 40 3.00 -17.84 -2.19
N TRP A 41 2.31 -17.57 -3.31
CA TRP A 41 2.84 -16.71 -4.38
C TRP A 41 3.19 -15.30 -3.88
N ALA A 42 2.35 -14.72 -3.03
CA ALA A 42 2.59 -13.41 -2.42
C ALA A 42 3.90 -13.37 -1.61
N SER A 43 4.20 -14.44 -0.84
CA SER A 43 5.45 -14.56 -0.10
C SER A 43 6.68 -14.52 -1.00
N GLN A 44 6.61 -15.23 -2.14
CA GLN A 44 7.73 -15.31 -3.09
C GLN A 44 7.98 -13.98 -3.82
N ASN A 45 6.92 -13.15 -3.98
CA ASN A 45 6.96 -11.89 -4.72
C ASN A 45 6.85 -10.65 -3.81
N MET A 46 7.06 -10.81 -2.50
CA MET A 46 6.81 -9.77 -1.51
C MET A 46 7.61 -8.48 -1.76
N LEU A 47 8.85 -8.60 -2.24
CA LEU A 47 9.66 -7.44 -2.60
C LEU A 47 9.05 -6.66 -3.77
N VAL A 48 8.63 -7.34 -4.82
CA VAL A 48 8.02 -6.71 -6.01
C VAL A 48 6.70 -6.07 -5.64
N LEU A 49 5.86 -6.78 -4.87
CA LEU A 49 4.61 -6.23 -4.35
C LEU A 49 4.86 -4.99 -3.48
N GLY A 50 5.86 -5.04 -2.60
CA GLY A 50 6.26 -3.91 -1.78
C GLY A 50 6.73 -2.70 -2.60
N LEU A 51 7.49 -2.92 -3.67
CA LEU A 51 7.91 -1.84 -4.59
C LEU A 51 6.70 -1.19 -5.29
N ILE A 52 5.75 -1.98 -5.79
CA ILE A 52 4.53 -1.46 -6.39
C ILE A 52 3.72 -0.67 -5.36
N VAL A 53 3.64 -1.16 -4.11
CA VAL A 53 2.93 -0.46 -3.03
C VAL A 53 3.60 0.87 -2.70
N ILE A 54 4.94 0.96 -2.67
CA ILE A 54 5.67 2.22 -2.43
C ILE A 54 5.43 3.22 -3.56
N VAL A 55 5.50 2.79 -4.82
CA VAL A 55 5.25 3.66 -5.98
C VAL A 55 3.81 4.17 -5.96
N GLY A 56 2.84 3.29 -5.72
CA GLY A 56 1.44 3.69 -5.60
C GLY A 56 1.16 4.61 -4.41
N LEU A 57 1.83 4.38 -3.27
CA LEU A 57 1.77 5.28 -2.12
C LEU A 57 2.32 6.67 -2.48
N GLY A 58 3.44 6.75 -3.20
CA GLY A 58 3.99 8.01 -3.69
C GLY A 58 3.01 8.76 -4.59
N LEU A 59 2.38 8.05 -5.53
CA LEU A 59 1.32 8.60 -6.38
C LEU A 59 0.13 9.10 -5.56
N HIS A 60 -0.30 8.33 -4.55
CA HIS A 60 -1.38 8.71 -3.65
C HIS A 60 -1.05 9.96 -2.83
N LEU A 61 0.17 10.06 -2.29
CA LEU A 61 0.62 11.24 -1.57
C LEU A 61 0.66 12.49 -2.46
N ILE A 62 1.10 12.38 -3.70
CA ILE A 62 1.11 13.49 -4.66
C ILE A 62 -0.31 13.93 -5.01
N ASN A 63 -1.20 12.99 -5.30
CA ASN A 63 -2.55 13.29 -5.76
C ASN A 63 -3.48 13.82 -4.65
N PHE A 64 -3.27 13.38 -3.41
CA PHE A 64 -4.17 13.71 -2.30
C PHE A 64 -3.46 14.47 -1.18
N TRP A 65 -2.44 13.89 -0.54
CA TRP A 65 -1.80 14.49 0.62
C TRP A 65 -1.17 15.87 0.28
N ALA A 66 -0.42 15.95 -0.82
CA ALA A 66 0.24 17.19 -1.22
C ALA A 66 -0.75 18.28 -1.65
N LYS A 67 -1.94 17.91 -2.11
CA LYS A 67 -2.97 18.87 -2.53
C LYS A 67 -3.91 19.29 -1.38
N MET A 68 -4.08 18.43 -0.39
CA MET A 68 -5.04 18.64 0.70
C MET A 68 -4.34 19.00 2.01
N GLN A 69 -3.40 18.20 2.47
CA GLN A 69 -2.78 18.33 3.80
C GLN A 69 -1.57 19.26 3.81
N LEU A 70 -0.80 19.31 2.71
CA LEU A 70 0.40 20.15 2.66
C LEU A 70 0.07 21.66 2.73
N PRO A 71 -0.95 22.20 2.03
CA PRO A 71 -1.35 23.60 2.17
C PRO A 71 -1.77 23.95 3.60
N GLU A 72 -2.53 23.09 4.26
CA GLU A 72 -2.94 23.27 5.65
C GLU A 72 -1.73 23.27 6.61
N LEU A 73 -0.78 22.35 6.41
CA LEU A 73 0.45 22.28 7.19
C LEU A 73 1.30 23.54 7.02
N MET A 74 1.47 24.04 5.78
CA MET A 74 2.22 25.27 5.48
C MET A 74 1.55 26.48 6.13
N HIS A 75 0.22 26.57 6.10
CA HIS A 75 -0.51 27.64 6.78
C HIS A 75 -0.26 27.62 8.29
N ASN A 76 -0.38 26.47 8.93
CA ASN A 76 -0.17 26.29 10.36
C ASN A 76 1.28 26.59 10.80
N MET A 77 2.26 26.48 9.89
CA MET A 77 3.65 26.89 10.12
C MET A 77 3.93 28.38 9.83
N GLY A 78 2.89 29.18 9.52
CA GLY A 78 3.04 30.59 9.19
C GLY A 78 3.66 30.89 7.82
N MET A 79 3.79 29.86 6.96
CA MET A 79 4.16 30.02 5.57
C MET A 79 2.89 30.32 4.79
N CYS A 80 2.85 31.49 4.09
CA CYS A 80 1.65 31.98 3.40
C CYS A 80 0.97 30.91 2.53
N ALA A 81 -0.17 30.40 2.98
CA ALA A 81 -1.14 29.78 2.10
C ALA A 81 -2.29 30.80 1.95
N ASP A 82 -2.68 31.11 0.71
CA ASP A 82 -3.80 31.95 0.40
C ASP A 82 -5.08 31.29 0.93
N ALA A 83 -6.04 32.09 1.43
CA ALA A 83 -7.31 31.57 1.95
C ALA A 83 -8.06 30.75 0.90
N THR A 84 -7.98 31.12 -0.38
CA THR A 84 -8.56 30.37 -1.49
C THR A 84 -7.90 28.99 -1.68
N ALA A 85 -6.60 28.88 -1.46
CA ALA A 85 -5.86 27.62 -1.53
C ALA A 85 -6.26 26.67 -0.38
N LEU A 86 -6.56 27.19 0.81
CA LEU A 86 -7.03 26.40 1.94
C LEU A 86 -8.45 25.87 1.72
N GLU A 87 -9.34 26.72 1.21
CA GLU A 87 -10.72 26.30 0.86
C GLU A 87 -10.70 25.20 -0.20
N PHE A 88 -9.86 25.34 -1.23
CA PHE A 88 -9.70 24.33 -2.26
C PHE A 88 -9.10 23.04 -1.68
N ALA A 89 -8.09 23.13 -0.83
CA ALA A 89 -7.48 21.98 -0.16
C ALA A 89 -8.47 21.20 0.73
N ALA A 90 -9.42 21.89 1.36
CA ALA A 90 -10.44 21.28 2.20
C ALA A 90 -11.50 20.49 1.41
N ASN A 91 -11.62 20.70 0.10
CA ASN A 91 -12.62 20.03 -0.74
C ASN A 91 -12.13 18.66 -1.22
N GLY A 92 -12.12 17.65 -0.34
CA GLY A 92 -11.66 16.30 -0.65
C GLY A 92 -12.42 15.63 -1.80
N VAL A 93 -13.72 15.88 -1.92
CA VAL A 93 -14.56 15.32 -3.00
C VAL A 93 -14.07 15.81 -4.36
N HIS A 94 -13.77 17.09 -4.49
CA HIS A 94 -13.24 17.67 -5.73
C HIS A 94 -11.92 17.00 -6.15
N HIS A 95 -11.02 16.75 -5.21
CA HIS A 95 -9.75 16.08 -5.51
C HIS A 95 -9.94 14.63 -5.98
N ILE A 96 -10.90 13.90 -5.39
CA ILE A 96 -11.25 12.55 -5.79
C ILE A 96 -11.86 12.56 -7.21
N GLU A 97 -12.83 13.42 -7.48
CA GLU A 97 -13.47 13.58 -8.79
C GLU A 97 -12.46 13.94 -9.86
N ASN A 98 -11.61 14.93 -9.63
CA ASN A 98 -10.58 15.35 -10.57
C ASN A 98 -9.55 14.25 -10.85
N THR A 99 -9.16 13.46 -9.83
CA THR A 99 -8.19 12.38 -10.01
C THR A 99 -8.80 11.20 -10.79
N PHE A 100 -10.00 10.77 -10.43
CA PHE A 100 -10.63 9.59 -11.03
C PHE A 100 -11.48 9.87 -12.27
N SER A 101 -11.59 11.13 -12.72
CA SER A 101 -12.07 11.44 -14.07
C SER A 101 -11.10 10.99 -15.15
N ASN A 102 -9.82 10.84 -14.83
CA ASN A 102 -8.81 10.37 -15.77
C ASN A 102 -8.67 8.84 -15.71
N PRO A 103 -8.97 8.09 -16.80
CA PRO A 103 -8.92 6.63 -16.83
C PRO A 103 -7.54 6.06 -16.55
N VAL A 104 -6.46 6.81 -16.84
CA VAL A 104 -5.09 6.37 -16.55
C VAL A 104 -4.89 6.23 -15.05
N TYR A 105 -5.32 7.22 -14.25
CA TYR A 105 -5.24 7.12 -12.80
C TYR A 105 -6.12 5.99 -12.25
N VAL A 106 -7.31 5.77 -12.80
CA VAL A 106 -8.18 4.67 -12.41
C VAL A 106 -7.45 3.34 -12.55
N VAL A 107 -6.85 3.07 -13.72
CA VAL A 107 -6.10 1.83 -13.97
C VAL A 107 -4.91 1.71 -13.02
N LEU A 108 -4.12 2.77 -12.83
CA LEU A 108 -2.97 2.76 -11.94
C LEU A 108 -3.37 2.47 -10.48
N TYR A 109 -4.44 3.09 -9.99
CA TYR A 109 -4.93 2.84 -8.64
C TYR A 109 -5.49 1.44 -8.46
N LEU A 110 -6.19 0.88 -9.45
CA LEU A 110 -6.68 -0.50 -9.38
C LEU A 110 -5.53 -1.52 -9.37
N ILE A 111 -4.48 -1.31 -10.17
CA ILE A 111 -3.26 -2.14 -10.13
C ILE A 111 -2.58 -2.02 -8.75
N TRP A 112 -2.45 -0.81 -8.24
CA TRP A 112 -1.89 -0.57 -6.91
C TRP A 112 -2.71 -1.25 -5.80
N LEU A 113 -4.03 -1.15 -5.83
CA LEU A 113 -4.94 -1.80 -4.88
C LEU A 113 -4.83 -3.33 -4.94
N ALA A 114 -4.68 -3.91 -6.14
CA ALA A 114 -4.45 -5.34 -6.30
C ALA A 114 -3.11 -5.76 -5.66
N ALA A 115 -2.03 -5.02 -5.90
CA ALA A 115 -0.74 -5.27 -5.25
C ALA A 115 -0.81 -5.09 -3.73
N LEU A 116 -1.54 -4.09 -3.25
CA LEU A 116 -1.78 -3.85 -1.84
C LEU A 116 -2.55 -5.01 -1.20
N TRP A 117 -3.55 -5.57 -1.88
CA TRP A 117 -4.30 -6.74 -1.41
C TRP A 117 -3.37 -7.94 -1.18
N PHE A 118 -2.53 -8.28 -2.14
CA PHE A 118 -1.55 -9.37 -2.00
C PHE A 118 -0.52 -9.07 -0.91
N HIS A 119 -0.08 -7.82 -0.80
CA HIS A 119 0.87 -7.41 0.23
C HIS A 119 0.29 -7.52 1.63
N LEU A 120 -0.94 -7.06 1.84
CA LEU A 120 -1.63 -7.12 3.13
C LEU A 120 -2.03 -8.54 3.51
N THR A 121 -2.57 -9.34 2.57
CA THR A 121 -3.00 -10.71 2.87
C THR A 121 -1.86 -11.55 3.41
N HIS A 122 -0.66 -11.45 2.82
CA HIS A 122 0.51 -12.15 3.32
C HIS A 122 1.13 -11.43 4.53
N GLY A 123 1.29 -10.12 4.47
CA GLY A 123 1.98 -9.33 5.49
C GLY A 123 1.31 -9.41 6.86
N PHE A 124 -0.03 -9.38 6.90
CA PHE A 124 -0.76 -9.40 8.17
C PHE A 124 -0.56 -10.70 8.95
N TRP A 125 -0.85 -11.87 8.35
CA TRP A 125 -0.67 -13.13 9.08
C TRP A 125 0.82 -13.45 9.36
N SER A 126 1.71 -13.03 8.47
CA SER A 126 3.15 -13.18 8.66
C SER A 126 3.66 -12.35 9.84
N SER A 127 3.12 -11.15 10.06
CA SER A 127 3.45 -10.34 11.24
C SER A 127 3.01 -11.00 12.54
N MET A 128 1.84 -11.66 12.56
CA MET A 128 1.37 -12.44 13.73
C MET A 128 2.31 -13.61 14.02
N GLN A 129 2.87 -14.22 12.98
CA GLN A 129 3.89 -15.27 13.12
C GLN A 129 5.17 -14.71 13.74
N SER A 130 5.64 -13.56 13.27
CA SER A 130 6.86 -12.91 13.80
C SER A 130 6.72 -12.47 15.25
N LEU A 131 5.50 -12.10 15.68
CA LEU A 131 5.18 -11.79 17.08
C LEU A 131 5.04 -13.02 17.98
N GLY A 132 5.12 -14.24 17.42
CA GLY A 132 4.93 -15.47 18.19
C GLY A 132 3.46 -15.82 18.49
N TRP A 133 2.52 -15.11 17.88
CA TRP A 133 1.07 -15.32 18.07
C TRP A 133 0.52 -16.39 17.13
N ASN A 134 1.34 -17.39 16.84
CA ASN A 134 0.96 -18.50 15.98
C ASN A 134 1.16 -19.85 16.69
N ASN A 135 0.28 -20.77 16.35
CA ASN A 135 0.40 -22.19 16.61
C ASN A 135 -0.35 -22.95 15.52
N LYS A 136 -0.38 -24.28 15.59
CA LYS A 136 -1.02 -25.12 14.56
C LYS A 136 -2.50 -24.79 14.31
N VAL A 137 -3.20 -24.23 15.31
CA VAL A 137 -4.61 -23.82 15.21
C VAL A 137 -4.72 -22.39 14.71
N TRP A 138 -3.96 -21.46 15.29
CA TRP A 138 -4.09 -20.03 15.05
C TRP A 138 -3.53 -19.60 13.70
N ILE A 139 -2.54 -20.28 13.14
CA ILE A 139 -1.98 -19.88 11.84
C ILE A 139 -3.01 -19.88 10.72
N ASN A 140 -3.90 -20.87 10.69
CA ASN A 140 -4.98 -20.93 9.70
C ASN A 140 -6.06 -19.86 9.94
N ARG A 141 -6.33 -19.54 11.21
CA ARG A 141 -7.25 -18.46 11.59
C ARG A 141 -6.69 -17.10 11.20
N TRP A 142 -5.40 -16.84 11.44
CA TRP A 142 -4.75 -15.60 11.02
C TRP A 142 -4.74 -15.41 9.51
N LYS A 143 -4.54 -16.46 8.73
CA LYS A 143 -4.68 -16.42 7.28
C LYS A 143 -6.10 -16.06 6.84
N CYS A 144 -7.11 -16.65 7.46
CA CYS A 144 -8.51 -16.33 7.18
C CYS A 144 -8.83 -14.87 7.54
N ILE A 145 -8.46 -14.42 8.74
CA ILE A 145 -8.65 -13.04 9.19
C ILE A 145 -7.94 -12.06 8.25
N SER A 146 -6.70 -12.34 7.88
CA SER A 146 -5.92 -11.53 6.95
C SER A 146 -6.62 -11.35 5.61
N ASN A 147 -7.12 -12.45 5.03
CA ASN A 147 -7.86 -12.41 3.75
C ASN A 147 -9.14 -11.58 3.86
N ILE A 148 -9.95 -11.79 4.90
CA ILE A 148 -11.19 -11.05 5.11
C ILE A 148 -10.89 -9.56 5.29
N TYR A 149 -10.00 -9.22 6.20
CA TYR A 149 -9.62 -7.83 6.48
C TYR A 149 -9.09 -7.11 5.23
N SER A 150 -8.12 -7.71 4.54
CA SER A 150 -7.51 -7.11 3.35
C SER A 150 -8.53 -6.96 2.21
N THR A 151 -9.44 -7.92 2.06
CA THR A 151 -10.48 -7.86 1.04
C THR A 151 -11.47 -6.74 1.32
N ILE A 152 -11.95 -6.60 2.56
CA ILE A 152 -12.86 -5.51 2.93
C ILE A 152 -12.21 -4.15 2.66
N VAL A 153 -10.97 -3.95 3.12
CA VAL A 153 -10.25 -2.69 2.93
C VAL A 153 -10.09 -2.36 1.45
N VAL A 154 -9.58 -3.30 0.67
CA VAL A 154 -9.30 -3.06 -0.75
C VAL A 154 -10.58 -2.88 -1.57
N VAL A 155 -11.63 -3.65 -1.29
CA VAL A 155 -12.93 -3.50 -1.97
C VAL A 155 -13.54 -2.12 -1.67
N CYS A 156 -13.49 -1.64 -0.43
CA CYS A 156 -13.98 -0.30 -0.10
C CYS A 156 -13.26 0.79 -0.89
N PHE A 157 -11.92 0.73 -0.99
CA PHE A 157 -11.17 1.69 -1.80
C PHE A 157 -11.42 1.53 -3.30
N ALA A 158 -11.51 0.31 -3.81
CA ALA A 158 -11.82 0.06 -5.22
C ALA A 158 -13.21 0.60 -5.60
N LEU A 159 -14.20 0.48 -4.71
CA LEU A 159 -15.53 1.06 -4.91
C LEU A 159 -15.46 2.59 -5.05
N VAL A 160 -14.66 3.28 -4.24
CA VAL A 160 -14.46 4.73 -4.39
C VAL A 160 -13.93 5.05 -5.79
N VAL A 161 -12.87 4.37 -6.23
CA VAL A 161 -12.27 4.59 -7.56
C VAL A 161 -13.31 4.40 -8.67
N VAL A 162 -14.04 3.28 -8.64
CA VAL A 162 -15.01 2.91 -9.68
C VAL A 162 -16.22 3.84 -9.70
N VAL A 163 -16.77 4.19 -8.53
CA VAL A 163 -17.94 5.06 -8.41
C VAL A 163 -17.64 6.46 -8.93
N PHE A 164 -16.49 7.04 -8.55
CA PHE A 164 -16.14 8.39 -9.00
C PHE A 164 -15.78 8.41 -10.50
N PHE A 165 -15.17 7.36 -11.03
CA PHE A 165 -14.99 7.21 -12.46
C PHE A 165 -16.33 7.09 -13.19
N ALA A 166 -17.24 6.25 -12.72
CA ALA A 166 -18.57 6.11 -13.34
C ALA A 166 -19.34 7.43 -13.35
N LYS A 167 -19.25 8.23 -12.29
CA LYS A 167 -19.84 9.58 -12.23
C LYS A 167 -19.23 10.54 -13.25
N SER A 168 -17.95 10.39 -13.55
CA SER A 168 -17.27 11.32 -14.49
C SER A 168 -17.63 11.09 -15.95
N ILE A 169 -18.20 9.92 -16.29
CA ILE A 169 -18.61 9.56 -17.67
C ILE A 169 -20.14 9.62 -17.90
N MET A 170 -20.92 9.83 -16.84
CA MET A 170 -22.36 10.08 -16.90
C MET A 170 -22.67 11.56 -17.03
#